data_55354c3d575ac1496b5a72e63d62be27
#
_entry.id   55354c3d575ac1496b5a72e63d62be27
#
_cell.length_a   1.000
_cell.length_b   1.000
_cell.length_c   1.000
_cell.angle_alpha   90.00
_cell.angle_beta   90.00
_cell.angle_gamma   90.00
#
_symmetry.space_group_name_H-M   'P 1'
#
loop_
_entity.id
_entity.type
_entity.pdbx_description
1 polymer ?
#
loop_
_entity_poly.entity_id
_entity_poly.type
_entity_poly.pdbx_seq_one_letter_code
_entity_poly.pdbx_strand_id
1 'polypeptide(L)'
;LFHAPATQQAKIIMHVTPLSGISTEALDALLDDAFGRDRHLRTAYLLRKGMVAIDHLSFGILDNDICVVSIQCWPVRVQHADLILVGPVAVATDRQNSGLGKQLMHLMLDATTPQDPPMVMIGDPEYYGRFGFSSAGTGGWTLPGPWEPRRLLLRNSAMAELPAQGTLGPAD
;
A
#
# COMPACT_ATOMS: atom_id res chain seq x y z
N LEU A 1 41.26 16.07 35.18
CA LEU A 1 39.94 15.42 34.96
C LEU A 1 39.34 15.98 33.69
N PHE A 2 39.44 15.22 32.59
CA PHE A 2 38.80 15.56 31.32
C PHE A 2 37.37 14.99 31.37
N HIS A 3 36.38 15.89 31.39
CA HIS A 3 34.99 15.52 31.14
C HIS A 3 34.84 15.30 29.62
N ALA A 4 34.61 14.07 29.19
CA ALA A 4 34.15 13.78 27.84
C ALA A 4 32.75 14.38 27.65
N PRO A 5 32.46 15.08 26.54
CA PRO A 5 31.13 15.58 26.29
C PRO A 5 30.19 14.38 26.11
N ALA A 6 29.08 14.39 26.83
CA ALA A 6 28.01 13.42 26.66
C ALA A 6 27.55 13.46 25.18
N THR A 7 27.74 12.36 24.50
CA THR A 7 27.23 12.18 23.14
C THR A 7 25.71 12.30 23.22
N GLN A 8 25.21 13.44 22.79
CA GLN A 8 23.78 13.67 22.65
C GLN A 8 23.31 12.71 21.54
N GLN A 9 22.77 11.56 21.93
CA GLN A 9 22.10 10.65 21.02
C GLN A 9 21.00 11.46 20.36
N ALA A 10 21.16 11.73 19.04
CA ALA A 10 20.12 12.35 18.23
C ALA A 10 18.86 11.52 18.40
N LYS A 11 17.81 12.09 18.98
CA LYS A 11 16.52 11.45 19.17
C LYS A 11 15.97 11.18 17.78
N ILE A 12 15.92 9.91 17.38
CA ILE A 12 15.27 9.48 16.13
C ILE A 12 13.81 9.88 16.24
N ILE A 13 13.40 10.85 15.41
CA ILE A 13 12.03 11.32 15.36
C ILE A 13 11.36 10.61 14.19
N MET A 14 10.70 9.48 14.47
CA MET A 14 9.84 8.79 13.54
C MET A 14 8.40 9.28 13.73
N HIS A 15 7.74 9.66 12.63
CA HIS A 15 6.35 10.06 12.68
C HIS A 15 5.57 9.61 11.45
N VAL A 16 4.32 9.29 11.67
CA VAL A 16 3.36 8.99 10.59
C VAL A 16 2.88 10.31 9.99
N THR A 17 2.81 10.38 8.68
CA THR A 17 2.27 11.53 7.97
C THR A 17 1.39 11.08 6.80
N PRO A 18 0.33 11.85 6.45
CA PRO A 18 -0.38 11.62 5.19
C PRO A 18 0.58 11.65 4.00
N LEU A 19 0.29 10.85 2.97
CA LEU A 19 1.14 10.78 1.79
C LEU A 19 1.33 12.14 1.11
N SER A 20 0.29 12.99 1.14
CA SER A 20 0.33 14.37 0.64
C SER A 20 1.37 15.26 1.34
N GLY A 21 1.81 14.90 2.53
CA GLY A 21 2.89 15.57 3.28
C GLY A 21 4.29 15.06 2.96
N ILE A 22 4.44 14.11 2.03
CA ILE A 22 5.72 13.52 1.64
C ILE A 22 6.08 14.01 0.24
N SER A 23 7.31 14.48 0.05
CA SER A 23 7.76 14.92 -1.26
C SER A 23 7.81 13.75 -2.26
N THR A 24 7.57 14.04 -3.53
CA THR A 24 7.65 13.03 -4.59
C THR A 24 9.03 12.38 -4.62
N GLU A 25 10.09 13.16 -4.42
CA GLU A 25 11.47 12.67 -4.42
C GLU A 25 11.72 11.68 -3.28
N ALA A 26 11.22 11.97 -2.07
CA ALA A 26 11.39 11.08 -0.92
C ALA A 26 10.59 9.78 -1.11
N LEU A 27 9.39 9.86 -1.66
CA LEU A 27 8.57 8.69 -1.94
C LEU A 27 9.19 7.83 -3.06
N ASP A 28 9.63 8.43 -4.15
CA ASP A 28 10.27 7.72 -5.26
C ASP A 28 11.57 7.02 -4.82
N ALA A 29 12.36 7.67 -3.97
CA ALA A 29 13.56 7.06 -3.43
C ALA A 29 13.24 5.79 -2.62
N LEU A 30 12.19 5.81 -1.79
CA LEU A 30 11.73 4.62 -1.06
C LEU A 30 11.25 3.52 -2.00
N LEU A 31 10.44 3.86 -2.99
CA LEU A 31 9.88 2.89 -3.93
C LEU A 31 10.96 2.25 -4.80
N ASP A 32 11.95 3.02 -5.23
CA ASP A 32 13.11 2.50 -5.97
C ASP A 32 13.96 1.56 -5.10
N ASP A 33 14.17 1.91 -3.83
CA ASP A 33 14.89 1.08 -2.87
C ASP A 33 14.16 -0.25 -2.62
N ALA A 34 12.85 -0.20 -2.41
CA ALA A 34 12.06 -1.38 -2.06
C ALA A 34 11.79 -2.31 -3.26
N PHE A 35 11.59 -1.78 -4.46
CA PHE A 35 11.08 -2.52 -5.62
C PHE A 35 11.95 -2.43 -6.88
N GLY A 36 12.96 -1.59 -6.90
CA GLY A 36 13.80 -1.33 -8.07
C GLY A 36 13.22 -0.26 -9.00
N ARG A 37 14.07 0.28 -9.87
CA ARG A 37 13.68 1.35 -10.80
C ARG A 37 12.77 0.89 -11.93
N ASP A 38 12.73 -0.41 -12.21
CA ASP A 38 11.84 -1.03 -13.19
C ASP A 38 10.43 -1.31 -12.64
N ARG A 39 10.12 -0.87 -11.44
CA ARG A 39 8.84 -1.10 -10.76
C ARG A 39 7.63 -0.69 -11.58
N HIS A 40 7.75 0.33 -12.44
CA HIS A 40 6.68 0.82 -13.31
C HIS A 40 6.21 -0.19 -14.36
N LEU A 41 6.99 -1.26 -14.60
CA LEU A 41 6.60 -2.35 -15.50
C LEU A 41 5.66 -3.36 -14.84
N ARG A 42 5.45 -3.27 -13.53
CA ARG A 42 4.58 -4.20 -12.79
C ARG A 42 3.11 -3.92 -13.07
N THR A 43 2.31 -4.98 -13.08
CA THR A 43 0.86 -4.92 -13.35
C THR A 43 0.14 -3.95 -12.43
N ALA A 44 0.54 -3.83 -11.17
CA ALA A 44 -0.06 -2.88 -10.23
C ALA A 44 -0.01 -1.43 -10.72
N TYR A 45 1.00 -1.04 -11.48
CA TYR A 45 1.08 0.31 -12.06
C TYR A 45 0.09 0.53 -13.20
N LEU A 46 -0.25 -0.53 -13.95
CA LEU A 46 -1.31 -0.47 -14.97
C LEU A 46 -2.69 -0.28 -14.33
N LEU A 47 -2.92 -0.90 -13.18
CA LEU A 47 -4.18 -0.80 -12.43
C LEU A 47 -4.49 0.61 -11.92
N ARG A 48 -3.47 1.41 -11.69
CA ARG A 48 -3.61 2.76 -11.13
C ARG A 48 -3.29 3.89 -12.12
N LYS A 49 -3.11 3.55 -13.40
CA LYS A 49 -2.72 4.51 -14.42
C LYS A 49 -3.71 5.66 -14.52
N GLY A 50 -3.22 6.90 -14.39
CA GLY A 50 -4.03 8.10 -14.42
C GLY A 50 -4.81 8.39 -13.12
N MET A 51 -4.69 7.56 -12.10
CA MET A 51 -5.38 7.76 -10.83
C MET A 51 -4.53 8.54 -9.84
N VAL A 52 -5.19 9.19 -8.90
CA VAL A 52 -4.58 9.87 -7.76
C VAL A 52 -4.78 9.00 -6.52
N ALA A 53 -3.76 8.90 -5.69
CA ALA A 53 -3.85 8.15 -4.45
C ALA A 53 -4.95 8.71 -3.54
N ILE A 54 -5.66 7.81 -2.85
CA ILE A 54 -6.73 8.16 -1.92
C ILE A 54 -6.09 8.70 -0.64
N ASP A 55 -6.22 9.99 -0.41
CA ASP A 55 -5.47 10.71 0.62
C ASP A 55 -5.72 10.18 2.04
N HIS A 56 -6.98 9.95 2.41
CA HIS A 56 -7.32 9.48 3.78
C HIS A 56 -6.88 8.04 4.07
N LEU A 57 -6.43 7.29 3.05
CA LEU A 57 -5.97 5.90 3.17
C LEU A 57 -4.49 5.71 2.81
N SER A 58 -3.78 6.80 2.51
CA SER A 58 -2.40 6.75 2.05
C SER A 58 -1.48 7.49 3.01
N PHE A 59 -0.46 6.80 3.51
CA PHE A 59 0.39 7.28 4.60
C PHE A 59 1.86 6.91 4.36
N GLY A 60 2.74 7.61 5.04
CA GLY A 60 4.13 7.22 5.17
C GLY A 60 4.66 7.44 6.57
N ILE A 61 5.81 6.86 6.84
CA ILE A 61 6.59 7.12 8.06
C ILE A 61 7.88 7.79 7.64
N LEU A 62 8.12 8.95 8.23
CA LEU A 62 9.36 9.69 8.08
C LEU A 62 10.27 9.44 9.29
N ASP A 63 11.53 9.20 9.01
CA ASP A 63 12.62 9.19 9.99
C ASP A 63 13.61 10.28 9.58
N ASN A 64 13.63 11.38 10.33
CA ASN A 64 14.46 12.56 10.00
C ASN A 64 14.27 13.00 8.52
N ASP A 65 13.03 13.18 8.10
CA ASP A 65 12.63 13.58 6.74
C ASP A 65 12.89 12.55 5.62
N ILE A 66 13.39 11.37 5.95
CA ILE A 66 13.53 10.26 5.02
C ILE A 66 12.29 9.38 5.11
N CYS A 67 11.62 9.16 3.99
CA CYS A 67 10.49 8.22 3.95
C CYS A 67 11.01 6.78 4.02
N VAL A 68 10.70 6.09 5.11
CA VAL A 68 11.19 4.72 5.35
C VAL A 68 10.12 3.66 5.17
N VAL A 69 8.85 4.04 5.20
CA VAL A 69 7.70 3.17 4.92
C VAL A 69 6.61 3.98 4.25
N SER A 70 5.90 3.40 3.30
CA SER A 70 4.70 4.00 2.72
C SER A 70 3.64 2.96 2.41
N ILE A 71 2.38 3.39 2.45
CA ILE A 71 1.23 2.67 1.94
C ILE A 71 0.43 3.61 1.05
N GLN A 72 0.12 3.16 -0.15
CA GLN A 72 -0.70 3.89 -1.12
C GLN A 72 -1.97 3.12 -1.43
N CYS A 73 -3.07 3.83 -1.54
CA CYS A 73 -4.36 3.27 -1.93
C CYS A 73 -4.90 4.03 -3.13
N TRP A 74 -5.51 3.32 -4.09
CA TRP A 74 -5.90 3.86 -5.39
C TRP A 74 -7.31 3.45 -5.75
N PRO A 75 -8.10 4.32 -6.39
CA PRO A 75 -9.39 3.93 -6.92
C PRO A 75 -9.22 3.03 -8.15
N VAL A 76 -9.86 1.86 -8.09
CA VAL A 76 -9.89 0.90 -9.20
C VAL A 76 -11.33 0.40 -9.38
N ARG A 77 -11.58 -0.34 -10.45
CA ARG A 77 -12.93 -0.83 -10.78
C ARG A 77 -12.87 -2.18 -11.47
N VAL A 78 -13.85 -3.02 -11.17
CA VAL A 78 -14.18 -4.20 -11.98
C VAL A 78 -15.62 -4.06 -12.43
N GLN A 79 -15.85 -3.96 -13.77
CA GLN A 79 -17.16 -3.60 -14.34
C GLN A 79 -17.73 -2.32 -13.69
N HIS A 80 -18.90 -2.39 -13.07
CA HIS A 80 -19.56 -1.27 -12.38
C HIS A 80 -19.17 -1.13 -10.89
N ALA A 81 -18.38 -2.06 -10.35
CA ALA A 81 -18.06 -2.09 -8.93
C ALA A 81 -16.76 -1.34 -8.63
N ASP A 82 -16.86 -0.31 -7.80
CA ASP A 82 -15.71 0.40 -7.30
C ASP A 82 -14.98 -0.41 -6.23
N LEU A 83 -13.66 -0.37 -6.27
CA LEU A 83 -12.75 -1.02 -5.34
C LEU A 83 -11.59 -0.08 -5.01
N ILE A 84 -10.87 -0.41 -3.96
CA ILE A 84 -9.62 0.27 -3.59
C ILE A 84 -8.47 -0.72 -3.81
N LEU A 85 -7.51 -0.34 -4.65
CA LEU A 85 -6.24 -1.06 -4.75
C LEU A 85 -5.33 -0.63 -3.60
N VAL A 86 -4.98 -1.55 -2.72
CA VAL A 86 -4.01 -1.34 -1.65
C VAL A 86 -2.63 -1.72 -2.16
N GLY A 87 -1.73 -0.76 -2.19
CA GLY A 87 -0.36 -0.95 -2.61
C GLY A 87 0.16 0.13 -3.57
N PRO A 88 1.48 0.23 -3.66
CA PRO A 88 2.46 -0.58 -2.97
C PRO A 88 2.52 -0.32 -1.46
N VAL A 89 2.83 -1.36 -0.70
CA VAL A 89 3.27 -1.24 0.69
C VAL A 89 4.79 -1.39 0.65
N ALA A 90 5.48 -0.29 0.84
CA ALA A 90 6.93 -0.21 0.70
C ALA A 90 7.59 -0.05 2.07
N VAL A 91 8.62 -0.83 2.32
CA VAL A 91 9.48 -0.72 3.50
C VAL A 91 10.92 -0.61 3.03
N ALA A 92 11.64 0.39 3.51
CA ALA A 92 13.06 0.54 3.20
C ALA A 92 13.83 -0.75 3.52
N THR A 93 14.78 -1.12 2.68
CA THR A 93 15.49 -2.41 2.79
C THR A 93 16.21 -2.57 4.13
N ASP A 94 16.67 -1.47 4.75
CA ASP A 94 17.30 -1.45 6.07
C ASP A 94 16.29 -1.44 7.24
N ARG A 95 15.00 -1.40 6.96
CA ARG A 95 13.91 -1.36 7.95
C ARG A 95 12.95 -2.55 7.85
N GLN A 96 13.23 -3.53 7.01
CA GLN A 96 12.41 -4.73 6.87
C GLN A 96 12.40 -5.54 8.17
N ASN A 97 11.29 -6.24 8.41
CA ASN A 97 11.03 -7.00 9.64
C ASN A 97 10.99 -6.14 10.92
N SER A 98 10.78 -4.83 10.78
CA SER A 98 10.68 -3.88 11.91
C SER A 98 9.25 -3.71 12.43
N GLY A 99 8.24 -4.25 11.74
CA GLY A 99 6.82 -4.06 12.05
C GLY A 99 6.22 -2.76 11.52
N LEU A 100 6.98 -1.92 10.81
CA LEU A 100 6.52 -0.63 10.31
C LEU A 100 5.48 -0.78 9.20
N GLY A 101 5.66 -1.73 8.29
CA GLY A 101 4.67 -2.02 7.25
C GLY A 101 3.34 -2.50 7.85
N LYS A 102 3.39 -3.37 8.86
CA LYS A 102 2.22 -3.83 9.60
C LYS A 102 1.51 -2.66 10.31
N GLN A 103 2.27 -1.74 10.88
CA GLN A 103 1.73 -0.54 11.53
C GLN A 103 0.94 0.30 10.52
N LEU A 104 1.46 0.54 9.31
CA LEU A 104 0.74 1.30 8.29
C LEU A 104 -0.47 0.54 7.75
N MET A 105 -0.42 -0.79 7.63
CA MET A 105 -1.59 -1.59 7.26
C MET A 105 -2.73 -1.41 8.28
N HIS A 106 -2.44 -1.48 9.57
CA HIS A 106 -3.45 -1.26 10.62
C HIS A 106 -3.98 0.16 10.59
N LEU A 107 -3.11 1.16 10.43
CA LEU A 107 -3.50 2.56 10.34
C LEU A 107 -4.46 2.80 9.16
N MET A 108 -4.13 2.25 8.00
CA MET A 108 -4.96 2.35 6.80
C MET A 108 -6.34 1.70 7.02
N LEU A 109 -6.38 0.49 7.59
CA LEU A 109 -7.65 -0.18 7.88
C LEU A 109 -8.49 0.58 8.91
N ASP A 110 -7.87 1.15 9.94
CA ASP A 110 -8.55 1.98 10.95
C ASP A 110 -9.10 3.29 10.36
N ALA A 111 -8.50 3.77 9.29
CA ALA A 111 -8.94 4.98 8.59
C ALA A 111 -10.10 4.73 7.60
N THR A 112 -10.46 3.49 7.34
CA THR A 112 -11.61 3.17 6.47
C THR A 112 -12.92 3.60 7.09
N THR A 113 -13.87 3.98 6.23
CA THR A 113 -15.23 4.36 6.60
C THR A 113 -16.24 3.41 5.97
N PRO A 114 -17.50 3.38 6.41
CA PRO A 114 -18.55 2.59 5.76
C PRO A 114 -18.81 2.96 4.29
N GLN A 115 -18.39 4.15 3.84
CA GLN A 115 -18.51 4.60 2.46
C GLN A 115 -17.37 4.11 1.56
N ASP A 116 -16.28 3.64 2.15
CA ASP A 116 -15.17 3.12 1.36
C ASP A 116 -15.52 1.74 0.77
N PRO A 117 -15.28 1.53 -0.54
CA PRO A 117 -15.55 0.26 -1.19
C PRO A 117 -14.60 -0.86 -0.71
N PRO A 118 -14.87 -2.12 -1.08
CA PRO A 118 -13.97 -3.22 -0.77
C PRO A 118 -12.56 -2.99 -1.31
N MET A 119 -11.60 -3.68 -0.72
CA MET A 119 -10.18 -3.53 -1.05
C MET A 119 -9.65 -4.74 -1.79
N VAL A 120 -8.78 -4.49 -2.75
CA VAL A 120 -8.07 -5.51 -3.52
C VAL A 120 -6.58 -5.22 -3.48
N MET A 121 -5.76 -6.27 -3.53
CA MET A 121 -4.31 -6.12 -3.61
C MET A 121 -3.66 -7.30 -4.30
N ILE A 122 -2.44 -7.10 -4.77
CA ILE A 122 -1.56 -8.15 -5.25
C ILE A 122 -0.51 -8.39 -4.16
N GLY A 123 -0.56 -9.55 -3.52
CA GLY A 123 0.35 -9.83 -2.41
C GLY A 123 0.33 -11.28 -1.96
N ASP A 124 1.04 -11.55 -0.90
CA ASP A 124 1.20 -12.88 -0.32
C ASP A 124 0.01 -13.21 0.58
N PRO A 125 -0.82 -14.22 0.24
CA PRO A 125 -1.97 -14.57 1.07
C PRO A 125 -1.57 -15.06 2.47
N GLU A 126 -0.40 -15.67 2.61
CA GLU A 126 0.13 -16.12 3.90
C GLU A 126 0.41 -14.95 4.85
N TYR A 127 0.78 -13.79 4.30
CA TYR A 127 1.00 -12.58 5.08
C TYR A 127 -0.26 -11.74 5.24
N TYR A 128 -0.92 -11.41 4.12
CA TYR A 128 -2.04 -10.46 4.12
C TYR A 128 -3.35 -11.06 4.61
N GLY A 129 -3.44 -12.39 4.74
CA GLY A 129 -4.57 -13.06 5.38
C GLY A 129 -4.86 -12.57 6.78
N ARG A 130 -3.85 -12.16 7.54
CA ARG A 130 -3.99 -11.57 8.88
C ARG A 130 -4.78 -10.26 8.90
N PHE A 131 -4.86 -9.57 7.75
CA PHE A 131 -5.61 -8.33 7.58
C PHE A 131 -6.97 -8.55 6.91
N GLY A 132 -7.41 -9.79 6.74
CA GLY A 132 -8.69 -10.12 6.14
C GLY A 132 -8.69 -10.21 4.61
N PHE A 133 -7.52 -10.24 3.97
CA PHE A 133 -7.39 -10.44 2.53
C PHE A 133 -7.30 -11.91 2.16
N SER A 134 -8.03 -12.32 1.13
CA SER A 134 -7.98 -13.67 0.59
C SER A 134 -8.25 -13.69 -0.91
N SER A 135 -7.88 -14.77 -1.59
CA SER A 135 -8.18 -14.96 -3.01
C SER A 135 -9.61 -15.45 -3.28
N ALA A 136 -10.42 -15.65 -2.24
CA ALA A 136 -11.82 -15.98 -2.40
C ALA A 136 -12.57 -14.80 -3.04
N GLY A 137 -13.35 -15.07 -4.08
CA GLY A 137 -14.12 -14.06 -4.80
C GLY A 137 -13.42 -13.35 -5.95
N THR A 138 -12.13 -13.60 -6.18
CA THR A 138 -11.38 -12.97 -7.29
C THR A 138 -11.15 -13.89 -8.48
N GLY A 139 -11.62 -15.14 -8.42
CA GLY A 139 -11.28 -16.16 -9.42
C GLY A 139 -11.76 -15.90 -10.84
N GLY A 140 -12.80 -15.07 -11.02
CA GLY A 140 -13.29 -14.67 -12.33
C GLY A 140 -12.77 -13.34 -12.84
N TRP A 141 -11.84 -12.69 -12.12
CA TRP A 141 -11.28 -11.41 -12.51
C TRP A 141 -9.95 -11.59 -13.26
N THR A 142 -9.75 -10.73 -14.24
CA THR A 142 -8.49 -10.64 -14.99
C THR A 142 -7.85 -9.27 -14.78
N LEU A 143 -6.55 -9.20 -15.02
CA LEU A 143 -5.74 -7.98 -14.91
C LEU A 143 -5.13 -7.61 -16.28
N PRO A 144 -4.77 -6.36 -16.50
CA PRO A 144 -4.22 -5.90 -17.79
C PRO A 144 -2.75 -6.31 -18.02
N GLY A 145 -2.16 -7.08 -17.15
CA GLY A 145 -0.79 -7.55 -17.26
C GLY A 145 -0.59 -8.87 -16.52
N PRO A 146 0.63 -9.37 -16.38
CA PRO A 146 0.91 -10.61 -15.68
C PRO A 146 0.50 -10.56 -14.20
N TRP A 147 -0.14 -11.62 -13.72
CA TRP A 147 -0.44 -11.83 -12.29
C TRP A 147 -0.54 -13.32 -11.96
N GLU A 148 -0.42 -13.63 -10.70
CA GLU A 148 -0.69 -14.96 -10.17
C GLU A 148 -2.06 -14.95 -9.49
N PRO A 149 -3.04 -15.78 -9.92
CA PRO A 149 -4.40 -15.76 -9.35
C PRO A 149 -4.47 -15.90 -7.83
N ARG A 150 -3.59 -16.71 -7.23
CA ARG A 150 -3.53 -16.88 -5.78
C ARG A 150 -3.11 -15.61 -5.03
N ARG A 151 -2.47 -14.67 -5.70
CA ARG A 151 -1.97 -13.39 -5.12
C ARG A 151 -2.92 -12.22 -5.36
N LEU A 152 -4.01 -12.40 -6.10
CA LEU A 152 -5.05 -11.38 -6.22
C LEU A 152 -6.00 -11.54 -5.04
N LEU A 153 -5.88 -10.66 -4.08
CA LEU A 153 -6.54 -10.77 -2.79
C LEU A 153 -7.64 -9.72 -2.65
N LEU A 154 -8.74 -10.12 -2.02
CA LEU A 154 -9.90 -9.26 -1.76
C LEU A 154 -10.17 -9.20 -0.26
N ARG A 155 -10.49 -8.01 0.23
CA ARG A 155 -11.07 -7.78 1.54
C ARG A 155 -12.43 -7.11 1.36
N ASN A 156 -13.49 -7.84 1.66
CA ASN A 156 -14.88 -7.39 1.49
C ASN A 156 -15.64 -7.58 2.81
N SER A 157 -15.26 -6.83 3.83
CA SER A 157 -15.82 -6.94 5.18
C SER A 157 -17.29 -6.53 5.26
N ALA A 158 -17.73 -5.62 4.39
CA ALA A 158 -19.14 -5.18 4.31
C ALA A 158 -20.03 -6.12 3.48
N MET A 159 -19.46 -7.19 2.92
CA MET A 159 -20.15 -8.17 2.07
C MET A 159 -20.90 -7.51 0.89
N ALA A 160 -20.27 -6.51 0.25
CA ALA A 160 -20.80 -5.87 -0.94
C ALA A 160 -20.94 -6.89 -2.08
N GLU A 161 -21.98 -6.74 -2.90
CA GLU A 161 -22.12 -7.54 -4.12
C GLU A 161 -21.08 -7.09 -5.15
N LEU A 162 -20.30 -8.05 -5.63
CA LEU A 162 -19.25 -7.81 -6.63
C LEU A 162 -19.47 -8.68 -7.85
N PRO A 163 -19.09 -8.21 -9.04
CA PRO A 163 -19.16 -9.02 -10.25
C PRO A 163 -18.35 -10.31 -10.09
N ALA A 164 -18.93 -11.43 -10.54
CA ALA A 164 -18.24 -12.73 -10.55
C ALA A 164 -17.09 -12.77 -11.56
N GLN A 165 -17.17 -11.93 -12.61
CA GLN A 165 -16.22 -11.87 -13.72
C GLN A 165 -15.98 -10.41 -14.12
N GLY A 166 -14.85 -10.17 -14.74
CA GLY A 166 -14.51 -8.87 -15.29
C GLY A 166 -13.01 -8.59 -15.25
N THR A 167 -12.62 -7.45 -15.82
CA THR A 167 -11.23 -6.98 -15.80
C THR A 167 -11.10 -5.87 -14.79
N LEU A 168 -10.16 -6.04 -13.85
CA LEU A 168 -9.78 -5.00 -12.91
C LEU A 168 -8.94 -3.95 -13.63
N GLY A 169 -9.24 -2.70 -13.41
CA GLY A 169 -8.52 -1.58 -14.02
C GLY A 169 -8.73 -0.28 -13.25
N PRO A 170 -8.16 0.83 -13.76
CA PRO A 170 -8.36 2.14 -13.15
C PRO A 170 -9.85 2.51 -13.08
N ALA A 171 -10.24 3.20 -12.02
CA ALA A 171 -11.55 3.82 -11.92
C ALA A 171 -11.50 5.17 -12.65
N ASP A 172 -12.28 5.34 -13.69
CA ASP A 172 -12.39 6.55 -14.52
C ASP A 172 -13.78 7.17 -14.47
#